data_b8f7bd7211c4118a8e41f0f73b69fa35
#
_entry.id   b8f7bd7211c4118a8e41f0f73b69fa35
#
_cell.length_a   1.000
_cell.length_b   1.000
_cell.length_c   1.000
_cell.angle_alpha   90.00
_cell.angle_beta   90.00
_cell.angle_gamma   90.00
#
_symmetry.space_group_name_H-M   'P 1'
#
loop_
_entity.id
_entity.type
_entity.pdbx_description
1 polymer ?
#
loop_
_entity_poly.entity_id
_entity_poly.type
_entity_poly.pdbx_seq_one_letter_code
_entity_poly.pdbx_strand_id
1 'polypeptide(L)'
;MNKTLKCLLISITIIIFIPIATVYGENVETTTHQIIISTEENAISVQESLTIQGESNQSYNIITFWVQPDAENVIILANNNEITPVDNDYTYNLSFLNITMDSALQVTISYSLSKDIEQFSKTTLRNTTSLSVEFDGNIIYTGQNLKSGASCTLLLYKPTEAPLSWYIIIFIALLIIVLIVTLIYAFRKQKPRSVEKGIESEELLNTKKALLMSLLKDLEKQHRAKQISDDTYNKIKEQYKQQAVEAMKKIEDMKS
;
A
#
# COMPACT_ATOMS: atom_id res chain seq x y z
N MET A 1 5.84 -17.18 -14.89
CA MET A 1 6.71 -16.27 -14.14
C MET A 1 5.90 -15.02 -13.86
N ASN A 2 5.48 -14.84 -12.59
CA ASN A 2 4.46 -13.87 -12.17
C ASN A 2 4.81 -12.42 -12.51
N LYS A 3 3.85 -11.68 -13.08
CA LYS A 3 3.98 -10.24 -13.40
C LYS A 3 4.34 -9.39 -12.17
N THR A 4 3.96 -9.82 -10.98
CA THR A 4 4.32 -9.18 -9.70
C THR A 4 5.81 -9.25 -9.38
N LEU A 5 6.51 -10.28 -9.84
CA LEU A 5 7.96 -10.41 -9.67
C LEU A 5 8.75 -9.51 -10.64
N LYS A 6 8.14 -9.10 -11.77
CA LYS A 6 8.76 -8.15 -12.71
C LYS A 6 8.71 -6.71 -12.21
N CYS A 7 7.68 -6.32 -11.46
CA CYS A 7 7.60 -4.98 -10.87
C CYS A 7 8.61 -4.78 -9.72
N LEU A 8 8.98 -5.83 -9.00
CA LEU A 8 9.97 -5.74 -7.92
C LEU A 8 11.42 -5.67 -8.43
N LEU A 9 11.67 -6.08 -9.68
CA LEU A 9 13.01 -6.11 -10.29
C LEU A 9 13.39 -4.85 -11.08
N ILE A 10 12.45 -3.91 -11.27
CA ILE A 10 12.69 -2.68 -12.05
C ILE A 10 13.21 -1.53 -11.18
N SER A 11 13.30 -1.69 -9.86
CA SER A 11 13.98 -0.74 -8.98
C SER A 11 15.50 -0.95 -8.91
N ILE A 12 16.13 -1.40 -10.00
CA ILE A 12 17.59 -1.40 -10.06
C ILE A 12 18.03 0.00 -10.48
N THR A 13 18.35 0.83 -9.49
CA THR A 13 19.04 2.11 -9.69
C THR A 13 20.43 1.79 -10.22
N ILE A 14 20.64 1.99 -11.51
CA ILE A 14 22.00 1.89 -12.11
C ILE A 14 22.73 3.17 -11.71
N ILE A 15 23.56 3.09 -10.68
CA ILE A 15 24.47 4.18 -10.29
C ILE A 15 25.69 4.07 -11.19
N ILE A 16 25.77 4.91 -12.21
CA ILE A 16 26.96 5.03 -13.05
C ILE A 16 27.84 6.11 -12.44
N PHE A 17 28.96 5.73 -11.82
CA PHE A 17 29.99 6.65 -11.37
C PHE A 17 30.88 7.00 -12.56
N ILE A 18 30.73 8.20 -13.11
CA ILE A 18 31.67 8.76 -14.07
C ILE A 18 32.58 9.72 -13.30
N PRO A 19 33.87 9.46 -13.18
CA PRO A 19 34.78 10.42 -12.56
C PRO A 19 34.94 11.61 -13.50
N ILE A 20 34.32 12.72 -13.14
CA ILE A 20 34.54 14.00 -13.82
C ILE A 20 35.75 14.71 -13.16
N ALA A 21 36.62 15.16 -14.01
CA ALA A 21 37.89 15.82 -13.65
C ALA A 21 37.69 16.98 -12.64
N THR A 22 38.66 17.06 -11.76
CA THR A 22 38.89 18.05 -10.71
C THR A 22 38.43 19.45 -11.08
N VAL A 23 37.30 19.84 -10.53
CA VAL A 23 36.95 21.26 -10.39
C VAL A 23 37.61 21.77 -9.12
N TYR A 24 38.25 22.92 -9.21
CA TYR A 24 38.93 23.62 -8.15
C TYR A 24 38.18 23.53 -6.83
N GLY A 25 38.87 23.01 -5.81
CA GLY A 25 38.29 22.84 -4.48
C GLY A 25 38.03 24.20 -3.84
N GLU A 26 36.81 24.67 -3.96
CA GLU A 26 36.28 25.56 -2.96
C GLU A 26 36.14 24.71 -1.68
N ASN A 27 36.75 25.16 -0.57
CA ASN A 27 36.57 24.54 0.76
C ASN A 27 35.12 24.77 1.28
N VAL A 28 34.17 24.43 0.45
CA VAL A 28 32.73 24.62 0.69
C VAL A 28 32.04 23.27 0.58
N GLU A 29 31.30 22.93 1.59
CA GLU A 29 30.55 21.70 1.64
C GLU A 29 29.04 21.95 1.62
N THR A 30 28.30 21.06 1.02
CA THR A 30 26.84 21.04 1.10
C THR A 30 26.43 20.10 2.23
N THR A 31 25.88 20.65 3.31
CA THR A 31 25.44 19.83 4.45
C THR A 31 24.14 19.08 4.15
N THR A 32 23.18 19.75 3.53
CA THR A 32 21.92 19.14 3.12
C THR A 32 21.58 19.56 1.69
N HIS A 33 21.11 18.61 0.90
CA HIS A 33 20.61 18.85 -0.44
C HIS A 33 19.31 18.05 -0.61
N GLN A 34 18.19 18.73 -0.68
CA GLN A 34 16.89 18.14 -0.91
C GLN A 34 16.41 18.54 -2.30
N ILE A 35 15.97 17.58 -3.07
CA ILE A 35 15.40 17.76 -4.40
C ILE A 35 13.97 17.23 -4.39
N ILE A 36 13.02 18.08 -4.71
CA ILE A 36 11.61 17.75 -4.84
C ILE A 36 11.24 17.88 -6.31
N ILE A 37 10.75 16.78 -6.89
CA ILE A 37 10.32 16.69 -8.28
C ILE A 37 8.82 16.43 -8.28
N SER A 38 8.07 17.27 -8.95
CA SER A 38 6.60 17.18 -9.01
C SER A 38 6.12 17.19 -10.46
N THR A 39 5.21 16.29 -10.78
CA THR A 39 4.59 16.24 -12.11
C THR A 39 3.45 17.26 -12.20
N GLU A 40 3.56 18.23 -13.10
CA GLU A 40 2.52 19.19 -13.44
C GLU A 40 1.81 18.80 -14.75
N GLU A 41 0.76 19.54 -15.13
CA GLU A 41 -0.01 19.20 -16.36
C GLU A 41 0.86 19.19 -17.61
N ASN A 42 1.78 20.15 -17.76
CA ASN A 42 2.56 20.35 -18.99
C ASN A 42 4.08 20.25 -18.79
N ALA A 43 4.56 20.09 -17.57
CA ALA A 43 5.99 20.09 -17.25
C ALA A 43 6.25 19.24 -16.01
N ILE A 44 7.53 19.00 -15.74
CA ILE A 44 8.02 18.50 -14.47
C ILE A 44 8.65 19.68 -13.73
N SER A 45 8.14 20.04 -12.57
CA SER A 45 8.69 21.08 -11.71
C SER A 45 9.74 20.47 -10.79
N VAL A 46 10.88 21.09 -10.70
CA VAL A 46 11.98 20.69 -9.82
C VAL A 46 12.33 21.81 -8.89
N GLN A 47 12.38 21.52 -7.59
CA GLN A 47 12.83 22.43 -6.56
C GLN A 47 13.97 21.79 -5.78
N GLU A 48 15.12 22.44 -5.78
CA GLU A 48 16.30 22.02 -5.03
C GLU A 48 16.54 22.98 -3.87
N SER A 49 16.72 22.45 -2.67
CA SER A 49 17.06 23.21 -1.48
C SER A 49 18.41 22.74 -0.95
N LEU A 50 19.38 23.64 -0.91
CA LEU A 50 20.75 23.38 -0.49
C LEU A 50 21.11 24.23 0.73
N THR A 51 21.75 23.59 1.71
CA THR A 51 22.43 24.31 2.80
C THR A 51 23.93 24.15 2.60
N ILE A 52 24.60 25.26 2.36
CA ILE A 52 26.01 25.30 2.04
C ILE A 52 26.77 25.90 3.23
N GLN A 53 27.82 25.22 3.64
CA GLN A 53 28.69 25.66 4.72
C GLN A 53 30.12 25.79 4.20
N GLY A 54 30.74 26.93 4.43
CA GLY A 54 32.13 27.21 4.11
C GLY A 54 33.01 27.29 5.36
N GLU A 55 34.31 27.48 5.17
CA GLU A 55 35.22 27.75 6.28
C GLU A 55 34.93 29.14 6.88
N SER A 56 34.96 29.23 8.19
CA SER A 56 34.76 30.50 8.91
C SER A 56 35.77 31.57 8.47
N ASN A 57 35.29 32.79 8.24
CA ASN A 57 36.05 33.94 7.81
C ASN A 57 36.63 33.89 6.38
N GLN A 58 36.18 33.00 5.52
CA GLN A 58 36.49 33.07 4.10
C GLN A 58 35.35 33.75 3.33
N SER A 59 35.74 34.60 2.38
CA SER A 59 34.79 35.24 1.46
C SER A 59 34.80 34.49 0.13
N TYR A 60 33.61 34.06 -0.30
CA TYR A 60 33.43 33.40 -1.58
C TYR A 60 32.74 34.36 -2.55
N ASN A 61 33.38 34.58 -3.70
CA ASN A 61 32.83 35.49 -4.70
C ASN A 61 31.91 34.79 -5.71
N ILE A 62 32.14 33.53 -5.92
CA ILE A 62 31.40 32.74 -6.93
C ILE A 62 31.07 31.35 -6.33
N ILE A 63 29.81 30.97 -6.38
CA ILE A 63 29.36 29.61 -6.07
C ILE A 63 28.67 29.03 -7.30
N THR A 64 29.12 27.87 -7.74
CA THR A 64 28.63 27.20 -8.94
C THR A 64 27.61 26.14 -8.58
N PHE A 65 26.51 26.05 -9.32
CA PHE A 65 25.49 25.03 -9.21
C PHE A 65 25.34 24.30 -10.53
N TRP A 66 25.12 22.99 -10.44
CA TRP A 66 24.79 22.20 -11.59
C TRP A 66 23.27 22.02 -11.67
N VAL A 67 22.72 22.29 -12.83
CA VAL A 67 21.30 22.06 -13.15
C VAL A 67 21.25 21.11 -14.33
N GLN A 68 20.21 20.28 -14.40
CA GLN A 68 20.07 19.34 -15.49
C GLN A 68 20.00 20.05 -16.84
N PRO A 69 20.63 19.52 -17.89
CA PRO A 69 20.44 19.98 -19.25
C PRO A 69 18.95 20.05 -19.61
N ASP A 70 18.58 20.99 -20.45
CA ASP A 70 17.19 21.26 -20.87
C ASP A 70 16.28 21.82 -19.75
N ALA A 71 16.84 22.30 -18.64
CA ALA A 71 16.09 23.04 -17.63
C ALA A 71 15.65 24.40 -18.18
N GLU A 72 14.38 24.71 -18.01
CA GLU A 72 13.77 25.97 -18.37
C GLU A 72 13.34 26.75 -17.12
N ASN A 73 13.23 28.07 -17.25
CA ASN A 73 12.73 28.95 -16.18
C ASN A 73 13.51 28.80 -14.86
N VAL A 74 14.83 28.76 -14.94
CA VAL A 74 15.69 28.62 -13.76
C VAL A 74 15.65 29.86 -12.91
N ILE A 75 15.19 29.73 -11.67
CA ILE A 75 15.14 30.75 -10.64
C ILE A 75 16.01 30.31 -9.48
N ILE A 76 16.93 31.20 -9.03
CA ILE A 76 17.80 30.90 -7.90
C ILE A 76 17.57 31.94 -6.81
N LEU A 77 17.29 31.46 -5.61
CA LEU A 77 17.12 32.24 -4.40
C LEU A 77 18.26 31.91 -3.43
N ALA A 78 19.00 32.92 -2.99
CA ALA A 78 19.98 32.77 -1.92
C ALA A 78 19.53 33.58 -0.70
N ASN A 79 19.34 32.93 0.44
CA ASN A 79 18.73 33.51 1.63
C ASN A 79 17.43 34.28 1.33
N ASN A 80 16.57 33.70 0.48
CA ASN A 80 15.30 34.27 -0.01
C ASN A 80 15.41 35.50 -0.90
N ASN A 81 16.61 35.86 -1.35
CA ASN A 81 16.80 36.93 -2.34
C ASN A 81 17.03 36.29 -3.70
N GLU A 82 16.29 36.77 -4.70
CA GLU A 82 16.47 36.30 -6.08
C GLU A 82 17.79 36.83 -6.63
N ILE A 83 18.54 35.94 -7.26
CA ILE A 83 19.84 36.26 -7.85
C ILE A 83 19.79 35.85 -9.32
N THR A 84 20.23 36.78 -10.18
CA THR A 84 20.37 36.48 -11.61
C THR A 84 21.63 35.65 -11.81
N PRO A 85 21.51 34.37 -12.18
CA PRO A 85 22.68 33.54 -12.42
C PRO A 85 23.35 33.91 -13.75
N VAL A 86 24.65 33.67 -13.81
CA VAL A 86 25.37 33.68 -15.09
C VAL A 86 25.38 32.22 -15.59
N ASP A 87 24.70 31.99 -16.69
CA ASP A 87 24.65 30.68 -17.35
C ASP A 87 26.00 30.37 -18.01
N ASN A 88 26.44 29.12 -17.85
CA ASN A 88 27.64 28.61 -18.48
C ASN A 88 27.48 27.10 -18.73
N ASP A 89 26.79 26.72 -19.81
CA ASP A 89 26.58 25.33 -20.28
C ASP A 89 26.25 24.33 -19.15
N TYR A 90 25.06 24.39 -18.59
CA TYR A 90 24.55 23.51 -17.50
C TYR A 90 25.14 23.79 -16.11
N THR A 91 26.00 24.81 -15.97
CA THR A 91 26.48 25.30 -14.69
C THR A 91 26.10 26.75 -14.51
N TYR A 92 25.42 27.03 -13.42
CA TYR A 92 25.04 28.41 -13.06
C TYR A 92 25.97 28.92 -12.00
N ASN A 93 26.61 30.05 -12.28
CA ASN A 93 27.51 30.73 -11.36
C ASN A 93 26.75 31.82 -10.62
N LEU A 94 26.67 31.71 -9.30
CA LEU A 94 26.21 32.80 -8.46
C LEU A 94 27.39 33.66 -8.09
N SER A 95 27.36 34.92 -8.53
CA SER A 95 28.33 35.93 -8.10
C SER A 95 27.79 36.65 -6.87
N PHE A 96 28.45 36.49 -5.74
CA PHE A 96 28.12 37.19 -4.50
C PHE A 96 29.15 38.30 -4.27
N LEU A 97 28.70 39.50 -4.01
CA LEU A 97 29.54 40.55 -3.48
C LEU A 97 29.78 40.28 -1.99
N ASN A 98 30.94 39.70 -1.65
CA ASN A 98 31.43 39.49 -0.27
C ASN A 98 30.47 38.75 0.66
N ILE A 99 30.22 37.48 0.40
CA ILE A 99 29.62 36.59 1.43
C ILE A 99 30.75 36.11 2.34
N THR A 100 30.82 36.67 3.54
CA THR A 100 31.53 36.03 4.66
C THR A 100 30.66 34.92 5.19
N MET A 101 31.11 33.68 5.11
CA MET A 101 30.36 32.54 5.61
C MET A 101 30.55 32.36 7.13
N ASP A 102 30.02 33.31 7.92
CA ASP A 102 29.84 33.08 9.36
C ASP A 102 28.59 32.26 9.66
N SER A 103 27.72 32.09 8.66
CA SER A 103 26.48 31.33 8.75
C SER A 103 26.28 30.48 7.50
N ALA A 104 25.55 29.35 7.63
CA ALA A 104 25.18 28.51 6.51
C ALA A 104 24.36 29.31 5.47
N LEU A 105 24.73 29.21 4.19
CA LEU A 105 24.00 29.78 3.08
C LEU A 105 22.89 28.83 2.65
N GLN A 106 21.65 29.33 2.63
CA GLN A 106 20.52 28.60 2.08
C GLN A 106 20.29 29.02 0.63
N VAL A 107 20.27 28.04 -0.27
CA VAL A 107 20.02 28.27 -1.68
C VAL A 107 18.83 27.39 -2.10
N THR A 108 17.89 28.03 -2.79
CA THR A 108 16.79 27.31 -3.46
C THR A 108 16.91 27.55 -4.95
N ILE A 109 16.88 26.47 -5.72
CA ILE A 109 16.89 26.47 -7.18
C ILE A 109 15.60 25.87 -7.66
N SER A 110 14.83 26.60 -8.46
CA SER A 110 13.58 26.12 -9.05
C SER A 110 13.67 26.19 -10.56
N TYR A 111 13.25 25.13 -11.24
CA TYR A 111 13.23 25.07 -12.69
C TYR A 111 12.20 24.07 -13.19
N SER A 112 11.89 24.12 -14.47
CA SER A 112 11.00 23.17 -15.15
C SER A 112 11.77 22.31 -16.14
N LEU A 113 11.31 21.07 -16.31
CA LEU A 113 11.81 20.13 -17.31
C LEU A 113 10.64 19.72 -18.21
N SER A 114 10.96 19.27 -19.42
CA SER A 114 9.96 18.72 -20.32
C SER A 114 9.22 17.55 -19.66
N LYS A 115 7.92 17.45 -19.92
CA LYS A 115 7.08 16.35 -19.42
C LYS A 115 7.53 14.97 -19.90
N ASP A 116 8.18 14.93 -21.07
CA ASP A 116 8.60 13.68 -21.72
C ASP A 116 9.94 13.15 -21.20
N ILE A 117 10.53 13.84 -20.22
CA ILE A 117 11.78 13.41 -19.62
C ILE A 117 11.52 12.11 -18.80
N GLU A 118 12.25 11.07 -19.15
CA GLU A 118 12.19 9.78 -18.46
C GLU A 118 13.25 9.64 -17.35
N GLN A 119 14.26 10.49 -17.39
CA GLN A 119 15.41 10.39 -16.48
C GLN A 119 15.74 11.76 -15.89
N PHE A 120 15.94 11.75 -14.59
CA PHE A 120 16.49 12.89 -13.86
C PHE A 120 17.93 12.60 -13.49
N SER A 121 18.82 13.51 -13.84
CA SER A 121 20.24 13.41 -13.49
C SER A 121 20.64 14.52 -12.53
N LYS A 122 21.54 14.23 -11.61
CA LYS A 122 22.13 15.23 -10.72
C LYS A 122 23.60 14.95 -10.48
N THR A 123 24.41 15.99 -10.64
CA THR A 123 25.83 15.95 -10.31
C THR A 123 26.10 16.87 -9.14
N THR A 124 26.75 16.36 -8.11
CA THR A 124 27.19 17.16 -6.95
C THR A 124 28.53 17.82 -7.26
N LEU A 125 28.57 19.14 -7.28
CA LEU A 125 29.83 19.87 -7.53
C LEU A 125 30.71 19.99 -6.29
N ARG A 126 30.16 19.68 -5.10
CA ARG A 126 30.86 19.76 -3.79
C ARG A 126 30.62 18.48 -3.01
N ASN A 127 31.46 18.27 -2.00
CA ASN A 127 31.16 17.25 -1.00
C ASN A 127 29.77 17.52 -0.40
N THR A 128 28.93 16.53 -0.39
CA THR A 128 27.54 16.63 0.06
C THR A 128 27.29 15.61 1.16
N THR A 129 27.01 16.09 2.37
CA THR A 129 26.80 15.19 3.51
C THR A 129 25.52 14.38 3.37
N SER A 130 24.43 15.01 2.92
CA SER A 130 23.14 14.34 2.72
C SER A 130 22.46 14.86 1.46
N LEU A 131 22.04 13.94 0.58
CA LEU A 131 21.22 14.22 -0.60
C LEU A 131 19.95 13.36 -0.52
N SER A 132 18.80 14.00 -0.69
CA SER A 132 17.52 13.30 -0.83
C SER A 132 16.80 13.75 -2.09
N VAL A 133 16.20 12.83 -2.82
CA VAL A 133 15.37 13.11 -3.98
C VAL A 133 13.99 12.50 -3.76
N GLU A 134 13.00 13.35 -3.89
CA GLU A 134 11.58 13.02 -3.78
C GLU A 134 10.90 13.22 -5.12
N PHE A 135 10.06 12.29 -5.53
CA PHE A 135 9.25 12.36 -6.75
C PHE A 135 7.78 12.10 -6.42
N ASP A 136 6.93 13.08 -6.71
CA ASP A 136 5.48 13.04 -6.43
C ASP A 136 5.17 12.55 -4.99
N GLY A 137 5.88 13.09 -3.99
CA GLY A 137 5.69 12.78 -2.56
C GLY A 137 6.37 11.50 -2.07
N ASN A 138 7.12 10.81 -2.94
CA ASN A 138 7.84 9.60 -2.57
C ASN A 138 9.35 9.81 -2.64
N ILE A 139 10.07 9.42 -1.60
CA ILE A 139 11.54 9.46 -1.63
C ILE A 139 12.03 8.33 -2.54
N ILE A 140 12.69 8.71 -3.65
CA ILE A 140 13.21 7.77 -4.64
C ILE A 140 14.71 7.55 -4.52
N TYR A 141 15.43 8.46 -3.83
CA TYR A 141 16.86 8.35 -3.62
C TYR A 141 17.30 9.04 -2.32
N THR A 142 18.25 8.43 -1.64
CA THR A 142 18.98 9.02 -0.52
C THR A 142 20.47 8.69 -0.64
N GLY A 143 21.32 9.70 -0.57
CA GLY A 143 22.77 9.56 -0.60
C GLY A 143 23.41 10.23 0.63
N GLN A 144 24.49 9.64 1.13
CA GLN A 144 25.25 10.21 2.25
C GLN A 144 26.74 10.28 1.90
N ASN A 145 27.38 11.34 2.37
CA ASN A 145 28.82 11.56 2.20
C ASN A 145 29.27 11.47 0.72
N LEU A 146 28.50 12.10 -0.17
CA LEU A 146 28.80 12.14 -1.59
C LEU A 146 29.99 13.05 -1.83
N LYS A 147 30.96 12.58 -2.61
CA LYS A 147 32.13 13.37 -3.00
C LYS A 147 31.78 14.32 -4.16
N SER A 148 32.52 15.40 -4.27
CA SER A 148 32.48 16.27 -5.44
C SER A 148 32.65 15.47 -6.73
N GLY A 149 31.80 15.73 -7.74
CA GLY A 149 31.72 15.00 -8.99
C GLY A 149 30.87 13.73 -8.95
N ALA A 150 30.30 13.37 -7.80
CA ALA A 150 29.35 12.25 -7.76
C ALA A 150 28.08 12.60 -8.54
N SER A 151 27.64 11.70 -9.39
CA SER A 151 26.41 11.85 -10.17
C SER A 151 25.45 10.70 -9.90
N CYS A 152 24.17 10.98 -9.91
CA CYS A 152 23.09 10.00 -9.86
C CYS A 152 22.13 10.24 -11.02
N THR A 153 21.63 9.17 -11.61
CA THR A 153 20.59 9.21 -12.64
C THR A 153 19.42 8.38 -12.15
N LEU A 154 18.25 8.98 -12.10
CA LEU A 154 17.03 8.40 -11.57
C LEU A 154 15.99 8.30 -12.68
N LEU A 155 15.31 7.19 -12.77
CA LEU A 155 14.19 7.04 -13.69
C LEU A 155 12.95 7.66 -13.05
N LEU A 156 12.40 8.68 -13.71
CA LEU A 156 11.13 9.31 -13.34
C LEU A 156 9.98 8.46 -13.91
N TYR A 157 9.85 7.24 -13.41
CA TYR A 157 8.76 6.37 -13.84
C TYR A 157 7.53 6.65 -12.97
N LYS A 158 6.59 7.38 -13.53
CA LYS A 158 5.24 7.37 -13.00
C LYS A 158 4.65 6.02 -13.38
N PRO A 159 4.33 5.13 -12.42
CA PRO A 159 3.59 3.93 -12.78
C PRO A 159 2.29 4.41 -13.41
N THR A 160 2.22 4.34 -14.73
CA THR A 160 0.95 4.51 -15.42
C THR A 160 0.08 3.44 -14.81
N GLU A 161 -0.93 3.83 -14.02
CA GLU A 161 -1.97 2.91 -13.61
C GLU A 161 -2.47 2.31 -14.91
N ALA A 162 -1.99 1.11 -15.20
CA ALA A 162 -2.43 0.41 -16.40
C ALA A 162 -3.94 0.36 -16.26
N PRO A 163 -4.71 1.05 -17.14
CA PRO A 163 -6.15 1.08 -17.00
C PRO A 163 -6.57 -0.36 -16.90
N LEU A 164 -7.29 -0.70 -15.83
CA LEU A 164 -7.68 -2.08 -15.54
C LEU A 164 -8.23 -2.62 -16.85
N SER A 165 -7.44 -3.46 -17.54
CA SER A 165 -7.73 -3.82 -18.93
C SER A 165 -9.18 -4.30 -18.93
N TRP A 166 -10.03 -3.69 -19.75
CA TRP A 166 -11.46 -4.00 -19.78
C TRP A 166 -11.69 -5.52 -19.93
N TYR A 167 -10.71 -6.25 -20.47
CA TYR A 167 -10.70 -7.72 -20.51
C TYR A 167 -10.68 -8.35 -19.12
N ILE A 168 -10.03 -7.72 -18.12
CA ILE A 168 -10.02 -8.20 -16.73
C ILE A 168 -11.41 -8.02 -16.13
N ILE A 169 -12.07 -6.91 -16.41
CA ILE A 169 -13.44 -6.63 -15.95
C ILE A 169 -14.40 -7.64 -16.54
N ILE A 170 -14.31 -7.93 -17.86
CA ILE A 170 -15.12 -8.95 -18.53
C ILE A 170 -14.83 -10.33 -17.94
N PHE A 171 -13.56 -10.68 -17.72
CA PHE A 171 -13.20 -11.98 -17.15
C PHE A 171 -13.77 -12.16 -15.76
N ILE A 172 -13.70 -11.13 -14.90
CA ILE A 172 -14.30 -11.16 -13.55
C ILE A 172 -15.83 -11.30 -13.65
N ALA A 173 -16.48 -10.55 -14.53
CA ALA A 173 -17.92 -10.62 -14.73
C ALA A 173 -18.35 -12.03 -15.20
N LEU A 174 -17.62 -12.64 -16.12
CA LEU A 174 -17.86 -14.00 -16.59
C LEU A 174 -17.70 -15.04 -15.47
N LEU A 175 -16.69 -14.87 -14.62
CA LEU A 175 -16.43 -15.73 -13.47
C LEU A 175 -17.57 -15.65 -12.44
N ILE A 176 -18.11 -14.45 -12.20
CA ILE A 176 -19.28 -14.24 -11.33
C ILE A 176 -20.52 -14.92 -11.93
N ILE A 177 -20.76 -14.81 -13.23
CA ILE A 177 -21.88 -15.47 -13.90
C ILE A 177 -21.79 -17.00 -13.76
N VAL A 178 -20.62 -17.59 -13.99
CA VAL A 178 -20.39 -19.02 -13.81
C VAL A 178 -20.65 -19.44 -12.36
N LEU A 179 -20.20 -18.64 -11.38
CA LEU A 179 -20.45 -18.89 -9.96
C LEU A 179 -21.96 -18.89 -9.65
N ILE A 180 -22.70 -17.89 -10.15
CA ILE A 180 -24.16 -17.80 -9.96
C ILE A 180 -24.87 -19.00 -10.59
N VAL A 181 -24.49 -19.38 -11.81
CA VAL A 181 -25.08 -20.55 -12.49
C VAL A 181 -24.80 -21.84 -11.73
N THR A 182 -23.58 -22.02 -11.23
CA THR A 182 -23.22 -23.20 -10.42
C THR A 182 -23.99 -23.25 -9.10
N LEU A 183 -24.17 -22.11 -8.43
CA LEU A 183 -24.99 -22.02 -7.22
C LEU A 183 -26.48 -22.37 -7.50
N ILE A 184 -27.06 -21.77 -8.57
CA ILE A 184 -28.45 -22.09 -8.97
C ILE A 184 -28.57 -23.56 -9.30
N TYR A 185 -27.61 -24.16 -10.01
CA TYR A 185 -27.61 -25.59 -10.33
C TYR A 185 -27.51 -26.46 -9.08
N ALA A 186 -26.62 -26.08 -8.13
CA ALA A 186 -26.48 -26.78 -6.85
C ALA A 186 -27.76 -26.73 -6.02
N PHE A 187 -28.41 -25.56 -5.94
CA PHE A 187 -29.71 -25.43 -5.23
C PHE A 187 -30.85 -26.13 -5.95
N ARG A 188 -30.90 -26.14 -7.29
CA ARG A 188 -31.89 -26.90 -8.05
C ARG A 188 -31.71 -28.42 -7.90
N LYS A 189 -30.48 -28.90 -7.79
CA LYS A 189 -30.18 -30.30 -7.60
C LYS A 189 -30.42 -30.76 -6.16
N GLN A 190 -30.41 -29.84 -5.21
CA GLN A 190 -31.02 -30.04 -3.90
C GLN A 190 -32.54 -29.85 -4.05
N LYS A 191 -33.21 -30.70 -4.88
CA LYS A 191 -34.59 -31.02 -4.55
C LYS A 191 -34.58 -31.34 -3.06
N PRO A 192 -35.48 -30.72 -2.24
CA PRO A 192 -35.63 -31.19 -0.90
C PRO A 192 -35.80 -32.70 -1.11
N ARG A 193 -34.85 -33.49 -0.62
CA ARG A 193 -35.17 -34.88 -0.32
C ARG A 193 -36.45 -34.71 0.45
N SER A 194 -37.59 -34.98 -0.22
CA SER A 194 -38.78 -35.36 0.51
C SER A 194 -38.18 -36.30 1.55
N VAL A 195 -38.17 -35.86 2.81
CA VAL A 195 -38.03 -36.77 3.90
C VAL A 195 -39.06 -37.82 3.47
N GLU A 196 -38.57 -38.88 2.81
CA GLU A 196 -39.34 -40.10 2.79
C GLU A 196 -39.78 -40.16 4.22
N LYS A 197 -41.09 -40.02 4.44
CA LYS A 197 -41.70 -40.48 5.67
C LYS A 197 -41.29 -41.93 5.67
N GLY A 198 -40.04 -42.14 6.17
CA GLY A 198 -39.52 -43.45 6.40
C GLY A 198 -40.63 -44.06 7.22
N ILE A 199 -41.19 -45.12 6.72
CA ILE A 199 -42.09 -45.98 7.48
C ILE A 199 -41.32 -46.19 8.76
N GLU A 200 -41.66 -45.35 9.80
CA GLU A 200 -41.03 -45.47 11.11
C GLU A 200 -41.31 -46.91 11.47
N SER A 201 -40.28 -47.76 11.41
CA SER A 201 -40.47 -49.18 11.68
C SER A 201 -41.05 -49.31 13.09
N GLU A 202 -41.94 -50.25 13.28
CA GLU A 202 -42.55 -50.52 14.61
C GLU A 202 -41.49 -50.60 15.70
N GLU A 203 -40.33 -51.14 15.37
CA GLU A 203 -39.17 -51.23 16.25
C GLU A 203 -38.60 -49.86 16.65
N LEU A 204 -38.51 -48.88 15.70
CA LEU A 204 -38.06 -47.50 15.97
C LEU A 204 -39.07 -46.76 16.86
N LEU A 205 -40.36 -46.95 16.62
CA LEU A 205 -41.42 -46.34 17.44
C LEU A 205 -41.45 -46.92 18.85
N ASN A 206 -41.23 -48.24 19.00
CA ASN A 206 -41.11 -48.90 20.30
C ASN A 206 -39.87 -48.38 21.08
N THR A 207 -38.74 -48.22 20.40
CA THR A 207 -37.51 -47.63 21.00
C THR A 207 -37.73 -46.19 21.42
N LYS A 208 -38.38 -45.35 20.59
CA LYS A 208 -38.75 -43.98 20.91
C LYS A 208 -39.66 -43.88 22.12
N LYS A 209 -40.69 -44.74 22.20
CA LYS A 209 -41.56 -44.84 23.37
C LYS A 209 -40.78 -45.18 24.64
N ALA A 210 -39.93 -46.21 24.60
CA ALA A 210 -39.12 -46.62 25.74
C ALA A 210 -38.20 -45.50 26.22
N LEU A 211 -37.56 -44.78 25.31
CA LEU A 211 -36.69 -43.64 25.60
C LEU A 211 -37.46 -42.48 26.25
N LEU A 212 -38.65 -42.12 25.71
CA LEU A 212 -39.49 -41.07 26.27
C LEU A 212 -39.98 -41.40 27.68
N MET A 213 -40.33 -42.68 27.93
CA MET A 213 -40.70 -43.13 29.28
C MET A 213 -39.55 -43.10 30.27
N SER A 214 -38.31 -43.41 29.81
CA SER A 214 -37.10 -43.27 30.63
C SER A 214 -36.83 -41.82 30.98
N LEU A 215 -36.92 -40.90 29.99
CA LEU A 215 -36.75 -39.47 30.20
C LEU A 215 -37.77 -38.86 31.17
N LEU A 216 -39.05 -39.31 31.08
CA LEU A 216 -40.08 -38.89 32.04
C LEU A 216 -39.75 -39.33 33.46
N LYS A 217 -39.23 -40.55 33.63
CA LYS A 217 -38.81 -41.07 34.95
C LYS A 217 -37.62 -40.30 35.51
N ASP A 218 -36.64 -39.99 34.67
CA ASP A 218 -35.49 -39.21 35.10
C ASP A 218 -35.87 -37.75 35.45
N LEU A 219 -36.76 -37.16 34.67
CA LEU A 219 -37.32 -35.81 34.94
C LEU A 219 -38.04 -35.78 36.31
N GLU A 220 -38.82 -36.82 36.62
CA GLU A 220 -39.49 -36.94 37.89
C GLU A 220 -38.49 -37.09 39.08
N LYS A 221 -37.40 -37.84 38.86
CA LYS A 221 -36.33 -37.98 39.84
C LYS A 221 -35.63 -36.67 40.10
N GLN A 222 -35.30 -35.90 39.06
CA GLN A 222 -34.67 -34.58 39.18
C GLN A 222 -35.60 -33.57 39.86
N HIS A 223 -36.90 -33.62 39.59
CA HIS A 223 -37.91 -32.78 40.25
C HIS A 223 -38.00 -33.10 41.76
N ARG A 224 -38.10 -34.39 42.13
CA ARG A 224 -38.07 -34.84 43.54
C ARG A 224 -36.78 -34.43 44.28
N ALA A 225 -35.63 -34.39 43.56
CA ALA A 225 -34.37 -33.93 44.09
C ALA A 225 -34.24 -32.37 44.14
N LYS A 226 -35.30 -31.65 43.77
CA LYS A 226 -35.32 -30.15 43.70
C LYS A 226 -34.24 -29.57 42.77
N GLN A 227 -33.81 -30.32 41.78
CA GLN A 227 -32.81 -29.87 40.80
C GLN A 227 -33.42 -29.03 39.68
N ILE A 228 -34.71 -29.11 39.47
CA ILE A 228 -35.49 -28.35 38.48
C ILE A 228 -36.70 -27.68 39.13
N SER A 229 -37.11 -26.52 38.59
CA SER A 229 -38.29 -25.81 39.09
C SER A 229 -39.58 -26.47 38.64
N ASP A 230 -40.66 -26.23 39.40
CA ASP A 230 -42.01 -26.80 39.14
C ASP A 230 -42.52 -26.39 37.76
N ASP A 231 -42.26 -25.17 37.34
CA ASP A 231 -42.67 -24.66 36.03
C ASP A 231 -41.93 -25.35 34.89
N THR A 232 -40.61 -25.52 35.01
CA THR A 232 -39.78 -26.26 34.05
C THR A 232 -40.18 -27.72 33.98
N TYR A 233 -40.43 -28.34 35.13
CA TYR A 233 -40.88 -29.73 35.21
C TYR A 233 -42.21 -29.92 34.48
N ASN A 234 -43.23 -29.11 34.76
CA ASN A 234 -44.53 -29.20 34.13
C ASN A 234 -44.48 -29.05 32.61
N LYS A 235 -43.70 -28.08 32.12
CA LYS A 235 -43.52 -27.81 30.70
C LYS A 235 -42.87 -28.98 29.95
N ILE A 236 -41.77 -29.51 30.48
CA ILE A 236 -41.06 -30.64 29.86
C ILE A 236 -41.86 -31.94 29.96
N LYS A 237 -42.52 -32.19 31.09
CA LYS A 237 -43.37 -33.33 31.31
C LYS A 237 -44.50 -33.39 30.28
N GLU A 238 -45.20 -32.28 30.06
CA GLU A 238 -46.30 -32.23 29.10
C GLU A 238 -45.79 -32.47 27.67
N GLN A 239 -44.66 -31.92 27.30
CA GLN A 239 -44.05 -32.14 25.99
C GLN A 239 -43.68 -33.62 25.77
N TYR A 240 -43.03 -34.27 26.72
CA TYR A 240 -42.64 -35.68 26.58
C TYR A 240 -43.85 -36.61 26.62
N LYS A 241 -44.87 -36.28 27.40
CA LYS A 241 -46.10 -37.02 27.45
C LYS A 241 -46.84 -36.96 26.11
N GLN A 242 -46.93 -35.79 25.47
CA GLN A 242 -47.56 -35.66 24.16
C GLN A 242 -46.80 -36.48 23.09
N GLN A 243 -45.46 -36.41 23.10
CA GLN A 243 -44.66 -37.21 22.16
C GLN A 243 -44.78 -38.71 22.39
N ALA A 244 -44.90 -39.15 23.63
CA ALA A 244 -45.09 -40.57 23.96
C ALA A 244 -46.49 -41.07 23.49
N VAL A 245 -47.53 -40.25 23.68
CA VAL A 245 -48.89 -40.57 23.19
C VAL A 245 -48.92 -40.65 21.67
N GLU A 246 -48.25 -39.71 20.98
CA GLU A 246 -48.14 -39.72 19.52
C GLU A 246 -47.43 -41.00 19.00
N ALA A 247 -46.32 -41.37 19.65
CA ALA A 247 -45.61 -42.59 19.30
C ALA A 247 -46.47 -43.85 19.54
N MET A 248 -47.22 -43.89 20.64
CA MET A 248 -48.14 -45.02 20.92
C MET A 248 -49.27 -45.11 19.89
N LYS A 249 -49.87 -43.93 19.52
CA LYS A 249 -50.94 -43.91 18.51
C LYS A 249 -50.41 -44.41 17.15
N LYS A 250 -49.22 -44.01 16.73
CA LYS A 250 -48.64 -44.55 15.48
C LYS A 250 -48.39 -46.04 15.52
N ILE A 251 -47.98 -46.60 16.66
CA ILE A 251 -47.80 -48.05 16.83
C ILE A 251 -49.12 -48.76 16.71
N GLU A 252 -50.19 -48.20 17.27
CA GLU A 252 -51.53 -48.76 17.20
C GLU A 252 -52.08 -48.71 15.79
N ASP A 253 -51.94 -47.59 15.10
CA ASP A 253 -52.33 -47.43 13.69
C ASP A 253 -51.60 -48.42 12.73
N MET A 254 -50.39 -48.86 13.11
CA MET A 254 -49.63 -49.85 12.32
C MET A 254 -50.06 -51.27 12.58
N LYS A 255 -50.76 -51.56 13.69
CA LYS A 255 -51.28 -52.91 14.06
C LYS A 255 -52.72 -53.14 13.64
N SER A 256 -53.43 -52.11 13.29
CA SER A 256 -54.78 -52.10 12.78
C SER A 256 -54.81 -52.32 11.27
#